data_6c205da676808f59e0591f838e0ce02f
#
_entry.id   6c205da676808f59e0591f838e0ce02f
#
_cell.length_a   1.000
_cell.length_b   1.000
_cell.length_c   1.000
_cell.angle_alpha   90.00
_cell.angle_beta   90.00
_cell.angle_gamma   90.00
#
_symmetry.space_group_name_H-M   'P 1'
#
loop_
_entity.id
_entity.type
_entity.pdbx_description
1 polymer ?
#
loop_
_entity_poly.entity_id
_entity_poly.type
_entity_poly.pdbx_seq_one_letter_code
_entity_poly.pdbx_strand_id
1 'polypeptide(L)'
;MNYITFPTAQSAVEKIAQEFVIYSQANHPVHISLSGGSTPKLLFKTLAQAPYADAINWKNLHFWWGDDRMVSPTDPESNYGEVQKLLFDHINIPAENIHRIRGENEPHLELKRFEEELSAVISDGVFDWIILGMGADGHTASLFPNQTNFADENLAVIAKHPESGQFRISKTAKLIEQAKRITYLVTGEGKAEILKEIQTTPAENLPYPAAKIQAKNGVTEWYLDKAAAKLL
;
A
#
# COMPACT_ATOMS: atom_id res chain seq x y z
N MET A 1 14.94 -0.77 11.90
CA MET A 1 14.10 -0.18 10.83
C MET A 1 14.83 0.99 10.18
N ASN A 2 14.62 1.22 8.87
CA ASN A 2 15.25 2.32 8.14
C ASN A 2 14.26 3.49 8.05
N TYR A 3 14.40 4.48 8.94
CA TYR A 3 13.56 5.68 8.95
C TYR A 3 14.20 6.81 8.15
N ILE A 4 13.43 7.38 7.22
CA ILE A 4 13.83 8.53 6.40
C ILE A 4 12.82 9.65 6.67
N THR A 5 13.29 10.71 7.33
CA THR A 5 12.44 11.82 7.75
C THR A 5 12.50 12.98 6.76
N PHE A 6 11.32 13.41 6.33
CA PHE A 6 11.10 14.54 5.44
C PHE A 6 10.57 15.75 6.19
N PRO A 7 10.82 16.98 5.72
CA PRO A 7 10.28 18.19 6.35
C PRO A 7 8.77 18.21 6.47
N THR A 8 8.06 17.70 5.45
CA THR A 8 6.59 17.70 5.35
C THR A 8 6.08 16.42 4.70
N ALA A 9 4.78 16.13 4.83
CA ALA A 9 4.12 15.07 4.07
C ALA A 9 4.26 15.28 2.55
N GLN A 10 4.20 16.53 2.08
CA GLN A 10 4.38 16.87 0.67
C GLN A 10 5.76 16.46 0.18
N SER A 11 6.83 16.76 0.91
CA SER A 11 8.18 16.36 0.50
C SER A 11 8.41 14.84 0.52
N ALA A 12 7.72 14.11 1.40
CA ALA A 12 7.75 12.65 1.39
C ALA A 12 7.07 12.07 0.13
N VAL A 13 5.89 12.57 -0.23
CA VAL A 13 5.19 12.10 -1.44
C VAL A 13 5.89 12.52 -2.73
N GLU A 14 6.53 13.70 -2.77
CA GLU A 14 7.36 14.14 -3.91
C GLU A 14 8.55 13.21 -4.13
N LYS A 15 9.19 12.73 -3.05
CA LYS A 15 10.24 11.72 -3.17
C LYS A 15 9.70 10.43 -3.79
N ILE A 16 8.53 9.96 -3.36
CA ILE A 16 7.87 8.79 -3.97
C ILE A 16 7.55 9.06 -5.45
N ALA A 17 7.02 10.24 -5.78
CA ALA A 17 6.69 10.58 -7.16
C ALA A 17 7.94 10.60 -8.08
N GLN A 18 9.09 11.06 -7.59
CA GLN A 18 10.37 10.95 -8.31
C GLN A 18 10.79 9.49 -8.54
N GLU A 19 10.56 8.60 -7.56
CA GLU A 19 10.82 7.18 -7.71
C GLU A 19 9.89 6.53 -8.75
N PHE A 20 8.62 6.96 -8.83
CA PHE A 20 7.71 6.50 -9.90
C PHE A 20 8.27 6.81 -11.29
N VAL A 21 8.86 7.99 -11.51
CA VAL A 21 9.53 8.30 -12.78
C VAL A 21 10.63 7.29 -13.07
N ILE A 22 11.48 6.99 -12.09
CA ILE A 22 12.59 6.03 -12.25
C ILE A 22 12.06 4.63 -12.54
N TYR A 23 11.13 4.12 -11.74
CA TYR A 23 10.54 2.79 -11.93
C TYR A 23 9.85 2.64 -13.28
N SER A 24 9.19 3.69 -13.76
CA SER A 24 8.48 3.68 -15.05
C SER A 24 9.41 3.51 -16.26
N GLN A 25 10.72 3.71 -16.10
CA GLN A 25 11.72 3.55 -17.16
C GLN A 25 12.36 2.14 -17.19
N ALA A 26 11.91 1.22 -16.33
CA ALA A 26 12.39 -0.16 -16.35
C ALA A 26 12.11 -0.83 -17.70
N ASN A 27 12.91 -1.83 -18.06
CA ASN A 27 12.76 -2.60 -19.30
C ASN A 27 11.80 -3.80 -19.18
N HIS A 28 11.01 -3.82 -18.12
CA HIS A 28 9.98 -4.83 -17.82
C HIS A 28 8.76 -4.16 -17.20
N PRO A 29 7.58 -4.76 -17.25
CA PRO A 29 6.41 -4.30 -16.52
C PRO A 29 6.70 -4.20 -15.02
N VAL A 30 6.33 -3.09 -14.39
CA VAL A 30 6.60 -2.82 -12.98
C VAL A 30 5.31 -2.93 -12.18
N HIS A 31 5.27 -3.84 -11.23
CA HIS A 31 4.11 -4.09 -10.39
C HIS A 31 4.20 -3.32 -9.07
N ILE A 32 3.33 -2.32 -8.91
CA ILE A 32 3.26 -1.45 -7.73
C ILE A 32 1.95 -1.68 -6.99
N SER A 33 2.02 -1.90 -5.68
CA SER A 33 0.84 -1.99 -4.82
C SER A 33 0.63 -0.69 -4.05
N LEU A 34 -0.57 -0.13 -4.16
CA LEU A 34 -0.99 1.11 -3.53
C LEU A 34 -1.77 0.84 -2.24
N SER A 35 -1.86 1.85 -1.38
CA SER A 35 -2.72 1.88 -0.19
C SER A 35 -3.70 3.03 -0.25
N GLY A 36 -4.80 2.92 0.49
CA GLY A 36 -5.71 4.02 0.76
C GLY A 36 -5.28 4.89 1.95
N GLY A 37 -6.03 5.96 2.19
CA GLY A 37 -5.83 6.88 3.32
C GLY A 37 -5.40 8.29 2.94
N SER A 38 -5.29 9.17 3.93
CA SER A 38 -5.06 10.61 3.71
C SER A 38 -3.73 10.93 3.02
N THR A 39 -2.64 10.25 3.40
CA THR A 39 -1.33 10.49 2.80
C THR A 39 -1.23 9.96 1.38
N PRO A 40 -1.71 8.74 1.04
CA PRO A 40 -1.85 8.28 -0.34
C PRO A 40 -2.66 9.21 -1.24
N LYS A 41 -3.74 9.85 -0.74
CA LYS A 41 -4.48 10.87 -1.51
C LYS A 41 -3.59 12.02 -1.97
N LEU A 42 -2.67 12.47 -1.11
CA LEU A 42 -1.72 13.51 -1.45
C LEU A 42 -0.76 13.03 -2.55
N LEU A 43 -0.28 11.78 -2.45
CA LEU A 43 0.54 11.16 -3.49
C LEU A 43 -0.18 11.10 -4.83
N PHE A 44 -1.43 10.64 -4.87
CA PHE A 44 -2.20 10.53 -6.11
C PHE A 44 -2.40 11.90 -6.79
N LYS A 45 -2.73 12.93 -6.02
CA LYS A 45 -2.82 14.30 -6.54
C LYS A 45 -1.48 14.83 -7.06
N THR A 46 -0.38 14.49 -6.40
CA THR A 46 0.98 14.89 -6.85
C THR A 46 1.35 14.20 -8.15
N LEU A 47 1.08 12.90 -8.27
CA LEU A 47 1.34 12.12 -9.49
C LEU A 47 0.50 12.57 -10.69
N ALA A 48 -0.74 13.06 -10.45
CA ALA A 48 -1.65 13.55 -11.47
C ALA A 48 -1.28 14.93 -12.05
N GLN A 49 -0.23 15.57 -11.56
CA GLN A 49 0.17 16.92 -11.98
C GLN A 49 1.57 16.91 -12.61
N ALA A 50 1.83 17.93 -13.45
CA ALA A 50 3.18 18.18 -13.94
C ALA A 50 4.15 18.47 -12.75
N PRO A 51 5.41 18.04 -12.85
CA PRO A 51 6.00 17.37 -14.02
C PRO A 51 5.74 15.85 -14.07
N TYR A 52 5.16 15.22 -13.03
CA TYR A 52 5.09 13.77 -12.88
C TYR A 52 4.13 13.12 -13.87
N ALA A 53 2.95 13.71 -14.09
CA ALA A 53 1.97 13.19 -15.04
C ALA A 53 2.56 12.97 -16.43
N ASP A 54 3.46 13.86 -16.85
CA ASP A 54 4.09 13.85 -18.16
C ASP A 54 5.39 13.02 -18.20
N ALA A 55 6.12 12.95 -17.06
CA ALA A 55 7.42 12.29 -16.98
C ALA A 55 7.32 10.77 -16.79
N ILE A 56 6.22 10.29 -16.23
CA ILE A 56 6.01 8.87 -15.92
C ILE A 56 5.52 8.12 -17.18
N ASN A 57 6.19 7.03 -17.51
CA ASN A 57 5.70 6.09 -18.52
C ASN A 57 4.64 5.17 -17.92
N TRP A 58 3.39 5.65 -17.89
CA TRP A 58 2.25 4.94 -17.31
C TRP A 58 1.98 3.57 -17.93
N LYS A 59 2.35 3.36 -19.19
CA LYS A 59 2.17 2.08 -19.89
C LYS A 59 3.01 0.94 -19.30
N ASN A 60 4.07 1.28 -18.57
CA ASN A 60 4.97 0.30 -17.97
C ASN A 60 4.62 -0.03 -16.52
N LEU A 61 3.67 0.70 -15.90
CA LEU A 61 3.28 0.52 -14.51
C LEU A 61 1.97 -0.25 -14.39
N HIS A 62 1.97 -1.30 -13.58
CA HIS A 62 0.80 -2.08 -13.22
C HIS A 62 0.43 -1.80 -11.76
N PHE A 63 -0.81 -1.36 -11.54
CA PHE A 63 -1.28 -0.94 -10.23
C PHE A 63 -2.17 -1.99 -9.58
N TRP A 64 -1.87 -2.26 -8.32
CA TRP A 64 -2.55 -3.17 -7.42
C TRP A 64 -2.90 -2.45 -6.12
N TRP A 65 -3.72 -3.08 -5.28
CA TRP A 65 -4.03 -2.56 -3.95
C TRP A 65 -3.53 -3.51 -2.86
N GLY A 66 -3.02 -2.96 -1.76
CA GLY A 66 -2.67 -3.72 -0.56
C GLY A 66 -3.91 -4.34 0.06
N ASP A 67 -5.00 -3.55 0.08
CA ASP A 67 -6.34 -3.96 0.47
C ASP A 67 -7.39 -3.06 -0.18
N ASP A 68 -8.63 -3.52 -0.24
CA ASP A 68 -9.78 -2.65 -0.48
C ASP A 68 -10.99 -3.14 0.32
N ARG A 69 -11.95 -2.25 0.49
CA ARG A 69 -13.20 -2.49 1.18
C ARG A 69 -14.17 -3.16 0.21
N MET A 70 -15.00 -4.09 0.74
CA MET A 70 -16.03 -4.75 -0.07
C MET A 70 -17.23 -3.82 -0.26
N VAL A 71 -17.00 -2.80 -1.08
CA VAL A 71 -17.99 -1.77 -1.46
C VAL A 71 -17.91 -1.49 -2.96
N SER A 72 -18.93 -0.81 -3.50
CA SER A 72 -18.91 -0.35 -4.90
C SER A 72 -17.68 0.54 -5.18
N PRO A 73 -17.09 0.51 -6.40
CA PRO A 73 -16.00 1.42 -6.77
C PRO A 73 -16.42 2.91 -6.75
N THR A 74 -17.72 3.21 -6.72
CA THR A 74 -18.23 4.58 -6.58
C THR A 74 -18.46 5.01 -5.13
N ASP A 75 -18.31 4.08 -4.19
CA ASP A 75 -18.44 4.35 -2.76
C ASP A 75 -17.23 5.19 -2.29
N PRO A 76 -17.44 6.22 -1.44
CA PRO A 76 -16.35 7.04 -0.90
C PRO A 76 -15.33 6.27 -0.05
N GLU A 77 -15.67 5.06 0.39
CA GLU A 77 -14.76 4.18 1.12
C GLU A 77 -13.90 3.29 0.21
N SER A 78 -14.14 3.21 -1.11
CA SER A 78 -13.33 2.42 -2.03
C SER A 78 -11.94 3.05 -2.22
N ASN A 79 -10.89 2.30 -1.90
CA ASN A 79 -9.51 2.70 -2.16
C ASN A 79 -9.27 2.85 -3.67
N TYR A 80 -9.79 1.91 -4.47
CA TYR A 80 -9.72 2.00 -5.93
C TYR A 80 -10.46 3.23 -6.46
N GLY A 81 -11.70 3.45 -6.03
CA GLY A 81 -12.52 4.60 -6.48
C GLY A 81 -11.85 5.94 -6.20
N GLU A 82 -11.10 6.02 -5.12
CA GLU A 82 -10.33 7.21 -4.79
C GLU A 82 -9.13 7.41 -5.72
N VAL A 83 -8.36 6.34 -6.01
CA VAL A 83 -7.26 6.41 -6.99
C VAL A 83 -7.78 6.74 -8.39
N GLN A 84 -8.89 6.13 -8.79
CA GLN A 84 -9.54 6.44 -10.07
C GLN A 84 -9.78 7.94 -10.21
N LYS A 85 -10.46 8.53 -9.23
CA LYS A 85 -10.84 9.95 -9.22
C LYS A 85 -9.63 10.90 -9.11
N LEU A 86 -8.60 10.55 -8.32
CA LEU A 86 -7.51 11.46 -8.00
C LEU A 86 -6.31 11.31 -8.94
N LEU A 87 -6.19 10.18 -9.62
CA LEU A 87 -5.04 9.87 -10.49
C LEU A 87 -5.47 9.37 -11.87
N PHE A 88 -6.16 8.24 -11.97
CA PHE A 88 -6.36 7.58 -13.26
C PHE A 88 -7.22 8.38 -14.23
N ASP A 89 -8.18 9.17 -13.77
CA ASP A 89 -8.98 10.08 -14.61
C ASP A 89 -8.15 11.24 -15.21
N HIS A 90 -6.90 11.42 -14.75
CA HIS A 90 -6.01 12.52 -15.14
C HIS A 90 -4.78 12.10 -15.94
N ILE A 91 -4.58 10.80 -16.15
CA ILE A 91 -3.42 10.23 -16.83
C ILE A 91 -3.83 9.23 -17.91
N ASN A 92 -2.90 8.92 -18.81
CA ASN A 92 -3.16 7.93 -19.86
C ASN A 92 -2.56 6.57 -19.47
N ILE A 93 -3.28 5.82 -18.63
CA ILE A 93 -2.92 4.46 -18.21
C ILE A 93 -3.77 3.42 -18.96
N PRO A 94 -3.19 2.31 -19.49
CA PRO A 94 -3.95 1.20 -20.04
C PRO A 94 -4.84 0.54 -18.98
N ALA A 95 -6.09 0.24 -19.32
CA ALA A 95 -7.04 -0.36 -18.38
C ALA A 95 -6.58 -1.73 -17.87
N GLU A 96 -5.87 -2.50 -18.71
CA GLU A 96 -5.27 -3.79 -18.38
C GLU A 96 -4.15 -3.72 -17.35
N ASN A 97 -3.62 -2.52 -17.08
CA ASN A 97 -2.62 -2.29 -16.05
C ASN A 97 -3.23 -1.99 -14.67
N ILE A 98 -4.55 -1.97 -14.56
CA ILE A 98 -5.27 -1.67 -13.33
C ILE A 98 -5.89 -2.95 -12.75
N HIS A 99 -5.25 -3.53 -11.75
CA HIS A 99 -5.60 -4.80 -11.11
C HIS A 99 -6.31 -4.55 -9.77
N ARG A 100 -7.56 -4.10 -9.85
CA ARG A 100 -8.31 -3.74 -8.65
C ARG A 100 -8.96 -4.93 -7.95
N ILE A 101 -9.15 -4.82 -6.65
CA ILE A 101 -10.08 -5.61 -5.88
C ILE A 101 -11.50 -5.13 -6.24
N ARG A 102 -12.38 -6.06 -6.63
CA ARG A 102 -13.76 -5.75 -7.06
C ARG A 102 -14.68 -5.84 -5.84
N GLY A 103 -14.69 -4.78 -5.04
CA GLY A 103 -15.44 -4.72 -3.79
C GLY A 103 -16.96 -4.85 -3.94
N GLU A 104 -17.50 -4.70 -5.16
CA GLU A 104 -18.90 -4.95 -5.50
C GLU A 104 -19.26 -6.43 -5.59
N ASN A 105 -18.29 -7.35 -5.62
CA ASN A 105 -18.51 -8.77 -5.68
C ASN A 105 -18.76 -9.36 -4.27
N GLU A 106 -19.24 -10.62 -4.23
CA GLU A 106 -19.28 -11.39 -2.99
C GLU A 106 -17.83 -11.69 -2.53
N PRO A 107 -17.51 -11.54 -1.21
CA PRO A 107 -16.12 -11.59 -0.74
C PRO A 107 -15.34 -12.86 -1.09
N HIS A 108 -15.93 -14.06 -0.98
CA HIS A 108 -15.22 -15.31 -1.30
C HIS A 108 -15.00 -15.50 -2.80
N LEU A 109 -15.94 -15.03 -3.63
CA LEU A 109 -15.77 -15.06 -5.09
C LEU A 109 -14.68 -14.07 -5.53
N GLU A 110 -14.64 -12.91 -4.91
CA GLU A 110 -13.61 -11.91 -5.22
C GLU A 110 -12.23 -12.34 -4.71
N LEU A 111 -12.13 -12.91 -3.52
CA LEU A 111 -10.88 -13.46 -3.01
C LEU A 111 -10.26 -14.42 -4.02
N LYS A 112 -11.05 -15.42 -4.46
CA LYS A 112 -10.60 -16.41 -5.44
C LYS A 112 -10.18 -15.75 -6.76
N ARG A 113 -11.01 -14.87 -7.32
CA ARG A 113 -10.69 -14.15 -8.57
C ARG A 113 -9.39 -13.35 -8.44
N PHE A 114 -9.21 -12.64 -7.32
CA PHE A 114 -8.03 -11.80 -7.08
C PHE A 114 -6.75 -12.63 -6.94
N GLU A 115 -6.81 -13.78 -6.25
CA GLU A 115 -5.67 -14.71 -6.16
C GLU A 115 -5.32 -15.35 -7.50
N GLU A 116 -6.32 -15.70 -8.32
CA GLU A 116 -6.12 -16.19 -9.68
C GLU A 116 -5.44 -15.13 -10.56
N GLU A 117 -5.87 -13.87 -10.48
CA GLU A 117 -5.24 -12.75 -11.21
C GLU A 117 -3.81 -12.48 -10.73
N LEU A 118 -3.57 -12.46 -9.41
CA LEU A 118 -2.24 -12.33 -8.83
C LEU A 118 -1.29 -13.42 -9.38
N SER A 119 -1.72 -14.68 -9.35
CA SER A 119 -0.92 -15.82 -9.81
C SER A 119 -0.66 -15.80 -11.32
N ALA A 120 -1.62 -15.32 -12.11
CA ALA A 120 -1.51 -15.25 -13.57
C ALA A 120 -0.59 -14.12 -14.04
N VAL A 121 -0.63 -12.97 -13.37
CA VAL A 121 0.08 -11.75 -13.80
C VAL A 121 1.44 -11.61 -13.12
N ILE A 122 1.56 -11.99 -11.85
CA ILE A 122 2.81 -11.96 -11.08
C ILE A 122 3.22 -13.41 -10.78
N SER A 123 3.74 -14.09 -11.79
CA SER A 123 4.00 -15.54 -11.73
C SER A 123 5.02 -15.96 -10.67
N ASP A 124 5.93 -15.07 -10.27
CA ASP A 124 6.90 -15.29 -9.18
C ASP A 124 6.39 -14.80 -7.82
N GLY A 125 5.20 -14.18 -7.78
CA GLY A 125 4.60 -13.61 -6.57
C GLY A 125 5.33 -12.40 -6.01
N VAL A 126 6.24 -11.77 -6.78
CA VAL A 126 7.13 -10.72 -6.30
C VAL A 126 6.75 -9.36 -6.86
N PHE A 127 6.26 -8.47 -6.01
CA PHE A 127 6.04 -7.07 -6.36
C PHE A 127 7.35 -6.30 -6.44
N ASP A 128 7.46 -5.41 -7.42
CA ASP A 128 8.61 -4.49 -7.48
C ASP A 128 8.57 -3.48 -6.35
N TRP A 129 7.37 -3.00 -6.01
CA TRP A 129 7.20 -2.02 -4.95
C TRP A 129 5.81 -2.11 -4.29
N ILE A 130 5.79 -2.19 -2.97
CA ILE A 130 4.57 -2.09 -2.17
C ILE A 130 4.67 -0.83 -1.31
N ILE A 131 3.71 0.08 -1.48
CA ILE A 131 3.56 1.29 -0.68
C ILE A 131 2.48 1.01 0.35
N LEU A 132 2.84 1.08 1.62
CA LEU A 132 1.96 0.83 2.75
C LEU A 132 1.72 2.09 3.57
N GLY A 133 0.53 2.21 4.12
CA GLY A 133 0.25 3.09 5.24
C GLY A 133 0.33 2.35 6.58
N MET A 134 0.12 3.09 7.68
CA MET A 134 -0.03 2.54 9.02
C MET A 134 -1.21 3.18 9.73
N GLY A 135 -2.10 2.37 10.29
CA GLY A 135 -3.17 2.82 11.17
C GLY A 135 -2.64 3.38 12.50
N ALA A 136 -3.50 4.07 13.24
CA ALA A 136 -3.17 4.54 14.59
C ALA A 136 -3.03 3.38 15.60
N ASP A 137 -3.58 2.23 15.26
CA ASP A 137 -3.49 0.96 15.99
C ASP A 137 -2.35 0.04 15.49
N GLY A 138 -1.53 0.49 14.52
CA GLY A 138 -0.42 -0.27 13.94
C GLY A 138 -0.80 -1.29 12.88
N HIS A 139 -2.05 -1.30 12.41
CA HIS A 139 -2.41 -2.11 11.23
C HIS A 139 -1.74 -1.57 9.96
N THR A 140 -1.57 -2.45 8.98
CA THR A 140 -1.18 -2.09 7.61
C THR A 140 -1.97 -2.93 6.62
N ALA A 141 -2.29 -2.39 5.43
CA ALA A 141 -3.33 -2.94 4.57
C ALA A 141 -4.61 -3.19 5.40
N SER A 142 -5.21 -4.39 5.35
CA SER A 142 -6.24 -4.82 6.31
C SER A 142 -5.76 -5.97 7.20
N LEU A 143 -4.49 -5.93 7.58
CA LEU A 143 -3.87 -6.81 8.58
C LEU A 143 -3.91 -6.11 9.93
N PHE A 144 -4.80 -6.56 10.82
CA PHE A 144 -5.09 -5.91 12.10
C PHE A 144 -4.34 -6.58 13.27
N PRO A 145 -4.00 -5.80 14.33
CA PRO A 145 -3.44 -6.36 15.56
C PRO A 145 -4.30 -7.50 16.12
N ASN A 146 -3.64 -8.54 16.59
CA ASN A 146 -4.25 -9.73 17.19
C ASN A 146 -5.24 -10.53 16.29
N GLN A 147 -5.42 -10.14 15.03
CA GLN A 147 -6.26 -10.85 14.05
C GLN A 147 -5.46 -11.40 12.87
N THR A 148 -4.25 -10.90 12.66
CA THR A 148 -3.41 -11.29 11.52
C THR A 148 -2.78 -12.65 11.75
N ASN A 149 -3.05 -13.59 10.83
CA ASN A 149 -2.34 -14.86 10.76
C ASN A 149 -1.06 -14.70 9.92
N PHE A 150 0.10 -14.55 10.56
CA PHE A 150 1.39 -14.43 9.87
C PHE A 150 1.87 -15.75 9.24
N ALA A 151 1.24 -16.88 9.58
CA ALA A 151 1.51 -18.18 8.96
C ALA A 151 0.57 -18.49 7.79
N ASP A 152 -0.24 -17.53 7.34
CA ASP A 152 -1.12 -17.70 6.19
C ASP A 152 -0.29 -17.80 4.90
N GLU A 153 -0.42 -18.93 4.20
CA GLU A 153 0.31 -19.24 2.99
C GLU A 153 -0.39 -18.75 1.70
N ASN A 154 -1.63 -18.27 1.79
CA ASN A 154 -2.39 -17.73 0.67
C ASN A 154 -1.82 -16.38 0.21
N LEU A 155 -2.24 -15.91 -0.96
CA LEU A 155 -1.83 -14.61 -1.50
C LEU A 155 -2.67 -13.46 -0.93
N ALA A 156 -3.94 -13.72 -0.68
CA ALA A 156 -4.87 -12.74 -0.15
C ALA A 156 -5.76 -13.36 0.93
N VAL A 157 -6.44 -12.52 1.70
CA VAL A 157 -7.31 -12.92 2.80
C VAL A 157 -8.53 -12.02 2.89
N ILE A 158 -9.68 -12.59 3.30
CA ILE A 158 -10.84 -11.80 3.73
C ILE A 158 -10.57 -11.35 5.16
N ALA A 159 -10.47 -10.04 5.34
CA ALA A 159 -10.34 -9.41 6.65
C ALA A 159 -11.65 -8.75 7.08
N LYS A 160 -11.86 -8.65 8.39
CA LYS A 160 -12.99 -7.93 8.95
C LYS A 160 -12.48 -6.81 9.85
N HIS A 161 -12.89 -5.57 9.54
CA HIS A 161 -12.47 -4.43 10.35
C HIS A 161 -12.97 -4.58 11.80
N PRO A 162 -12.11 -4.45 12.80
CA PRO A 162 -12.44 -4.79 14.19
C PRO A 162 -13.59 -3.97 14.78
N GLU A 163 -13.71 -2.71 14.39
CA GLU A 163 -14.73 -1.82 14.94
C GLU A 163 -16.01 -1.79 14.09
N SER A 164 -15.88 -1.59 12.76
CA SER A 164 -17.05 -1.44 11.88
C SER A 164 -17.65 -2.77 11.42
N GLY A 165 -16.90 -3.86 11.53
CA GLY A 165 -17.31 -5.16 11.00
C GLY A 165 -17.29 -5.25 9.47
N GLN A 166 -16.81 -4.24 8.77
CA GLN A 166 -16.75 -4.18 7.31
C GLN A 166 -15.78 -5.23 6.75
N PHE A 167 -16.23 -5.97 5.76
CA PHE A 167 -15.38 -6.91 5.03
C PHE A 167 -14.43 -6.18 4.08
N ARG A 168 -13.23 -6.72 3.98
CA ARG A 168 -12.16 -6.26 3.11
C ARG A 168 -11.42 -7.45 2.50
N ILE A 169 -10.82 -7.26 1.34
CA ILE A 169 -9.80 -8.18 0.83
C ILE A 169 -8.45 -7.50 1.02
N SER A 170 -7.49 -8.24 1.56
CA SER A 170 -6.14 -7.78 1.83
C SER A 170 -5.12 -8.77 1.30
N LYS A 171 -3.98 -8.27 0.82
CA LYS A 171 -2.79 -9.11 0.68
C LYS A 171 -2.39 -9.67 2.03
N THR A 172 -1.90 -10.91 2.05
CA THR A 172 -1.34 -11.53 3.26
C THR A 172 0.02 -10.93 3.63
N ALA A 173 0.45 -11.12 4.87
CA ALA A 173 1.80 -10.74 5.30
C ALA A 173 2.86 -11.42 4.44
N LYS A 174 2.69 -12.72 4.13
CA LYS A 174 3.59 -13.51 3.29
C LYS A 174 3.79 -12.87 1.90
N LEU A 175 2.70 -12.51 1.21
CA LEU A 175 2.80 -11.89 -0.11
C LEU A 175 3.51 -10.53 -0.04
N ILE A 176 3.20 -9.72 0.95
CA ILE A 176 3.81 -8.40 1.13
C ILE A 176 5.32 -8.54 1.40
N GLU A 177 5.73 -9.48 2.25
CA GLU A 177 7.13 -9.70 2.61
C GLU A 177 8.02 -10.21 1.46
N GLN A 178 7.43 -10.71 0.38
CA GLN A 178 8.15 -11.13 -0.83
C GLN A 178 8.55 -9.96 -1.74
N ALA A 179 8.01 -8.77 -1.54
CA ALA A 179 8.29 -7.62 -2.39
C ALA A 179 9.78 -7.24 -2.40
N LYS A 180 10.27 -6.76 -3.55
CA LYS A 180 11.63 -6.21 -3.68
C LYS A 180 11.80 -4.94 -2.85
N ARG A 181 10.72 -4.16 -2.71
CA ARG A 181 10.72 -2.92 -1.92
C ARG A 181 9.39 -2.74 -1.21
N ILE A 182 9.45 -2.42 0.08
CA ILE A 182 8.32 -1.96 0.89
C ILE A 182 8.63 -0.56 1.39
N THR A 183 7.75 0.38 1.11
CA THR A 183 7.84 1.74 1.66
C THR A 183 6.61 2.01 2.52
N TYR A 184 6.81 2.16 3.82
CA TYR A 184 5.79 2.69 4.71
C TYR A 184 5.76 4.21 4.59
N LEU A 185 4.65 4.76 4.10
CA LEU A 185 4.42 6.20 4.00
C LEU A 185 3.53 6.64 5.17
N VAL A 186 4.15 7.18 6.22
CA VAL A 186 3.48 7.47 7.48
C VAL A 186 3.71 8.93 7.87
N THR A 187 2.65 9.72 7.91
CA THR A 187 2.72 11.16 8.18
C THR A 187 1.73 11.59 9.25
N GLY A 188 2.03 12.73 9.86
CA GLY A 188 1.17 13.35 10.85
C GLY A 188 1.48 12.96 12.29
N GLU A 189 1.26 13.92 13.18
CA GLU A 189 1.61 13.82 14.61
C GLU A 189 0.92 12.66 15.33
N GLY A 190 -0.30 12.29 14.91
CA GLY A 190 -1.04 11.16 15.49
C GLY A 190 -0.38 9.79 15.33
N LYS A 191 0.76 9.72 14.61
CA LYS A 191 1.56 8.49 14.46
C LYS A 191 2.80 8.44 15.35
N ALA A 192 3.14 9.53 16.03
CA ALA A 192 4.41 9.66 16.72
C ALA A 192 4.57 8.68 17.90
N GLU A 193 3.54 8.49 18.70
CA GLU A 193 3.60 7.58 19.87
C GLU A 193 3.78 6.13 19.43
N ILE A 194 2.98 5.67 18.46
CA ILE A 194 3.11 4.29 17.97
C ILE A 194 4.44 4.05 17.24
N LEU A 195 4.95 5.04 16.50
CA LEU A 195 6.28 4.94 15.86
C LEU A 195 7.40 4.83 16.92
N LYS A 196 7.31 5.59 18.01
CA LYS A 196 8.24 5.48 19.14
C LYS A 196 8.18 4.08 19.75
N GLU A 197 6.99 3.55 19.98
CA GLU A 197 6.83 2.20 20.53
C GLU A 197 7.44 1.14 19.59
N ILE A 198 7.19 1.26 18.28
CA ILE A 198 7.78 0.39 17.25
C ILE A 198 9.32 0.49 17.23
N GLN A 199 9.88 1.67 17.47
CA GLN A 199 11.32 1.87 17.50
C GLN A 199 11.99 1.27 18.75
N THR A 200 11.32 1.37 19.90
CA THR A 200 11.92 1.03 21.20
C THR A 200 11.61 -0.38 21.68
N THR A 201 10.67 -1.09 21.04
CA THR A 201 10.22 -2.41 21.44
C THR A 201 10.52 -3.44 20.35
N PRO A 202 11.08 -4.62 20.65
CA PRO A 202 11.24 -5.68 19.67
C PRO A 202 9.92 -6.06 19.02
N ALA A 203 9.92 -6.23 17.69
CA ALA A 203 8.70 -6.42 16.90
C ALA A 203 7.88 -7.66 17.33
N GLU A 204 8.52 -8.70 17.83
CA GLU A 204 7.88 -9.91 18.36
C GLU A 204 7.00 -9.63 19.57
N ASN A 205 7.31 -8.60 20.35
CA ASN A 205 6.57 -8.20 21.53
C ASN A 205 5.45 -7.18 21.25
N LEU A 206 5.34 -6.72 20.00
CA LEU A 206 4.31 -5.76 19.59
C LEU A 206 3.14 -6.49 18.92
N PRO A 207 1.90 -6.02 19.10
CA PRO A 207 0.76 -6.56 18.38
C PRO A 207 0.67 -6.06 16.93
N TYR A 208 1.48 -5.08 16.55
CA TYR A 208 1.36 -4.27 15.33
C TYR A 208 1.85 -5.00 14.07
N PRO A 209 1.00 -5.30 13.09
CA PRO A 209 1.44 -5.86 11.82
C PRO A 209 2.47 -4.99 11.10
N ALA A 210 2.34 -3.66 11.16
CA ALA A 210 3.31 -2.75 10.55
C ALA A 210 4.73 -2.89 11.12
N ALA A 211 4.88 -3.26 12.41
CA ALA A 211 6.17 -3.51 13.03
C ALA A 211 6.82 -4.81 12.57
N LYS A 212 6.00 -5.81 12.18
CA LYS A 212 6.44 -7.18 11.88
C LYS A 212 6.72 -7.40 10.40
N ILE A 213 5.95 -6.76 9.53
CA ILE A 213 6.01 -6.97 8.07
C ILE A 213 7.19 -6.20 7.47
N GLN A 214 8.15 -6.94 6.94
CA GLN A 214 9.34 -6.42 6.28
C GLN A 214 9.67 -7.29 5.05
N ALA A 215 10.26 -6.68 4.03
CA ALA A 215 10.73 -7.43 2.86
C ALA A 215 11.81 -8.44 3.26
N LYS A 216 11.58 -9.72 2.98
CA LYS A 216 12.52 -10.79 3.35
C LYS A 216 13.80 -10.78 2.52
N ASN A 217 13.66 -10.47 1.22
CA ASN A 217 14.77 -10.46 0.25
C ASN A 217 14.88 -9.11 -0.46
N GLY A 218 14.47 -8.04 0.21
CA GLY A 218 14.38 -6.71 -0.37
C GLY A 218 14.67 -5.61 0.64
N VAL A 219 14.17 -4.43 0.36
CA VAL A 219 14.35 -3.25 1.20
C VAL A 219 13.03 -2.86 1.85
N THR A 220 13.06 -2.58 3.15
CA THR A 220 11.96 -1.94 3.88
C THR A 220 12.42 -0.61 4.42
N GLU A 221 11.72 0.44 4.07
CA GLU A 221 11.99 1.80 4.50
C GLU A 221 10.71 2.51 4.96
N TRP A 222 10.89 3.49 5.83
CA TRP A 222 9.80 4.26 6.41
C TRP A 222 9.99 5.72 6.04
N TYR A 223 9.10 6.25 5.24
CA TYR A 223 9.05 7.67 4.87
C TYR A 223 8.12 8.39 5.83
N LEU A 224 8.71 9.23 6.66
CA LEU A 224 8.03 9.96 7.72
C LEU A 224 8.12 11.46 7.47
N ASP A 225 7.09 12.21 7.83
CA ASP A 225 7.26 13.65 8.01
C ASP A 225 7.77 13.98 9.41
N LYS A 226 8.23 15.20 9.64
CA LYS A 226 8.71 15.66 10.96
C LYS A 226 7.67 15.50 12.06
N ALA A 227 6.38 15.62 11.73
CA ALA A 227 5.31 15.51 12.70
C ALA A 227 5.14 14.06 13.19
N ALA A 228 5.21 13.08 12.27
CA ALA A 228 5.20 11.67 12.63
C ALA A 228 6.47 11.24 13.37
N ALA A 229 7.63 11.80 12.99
CA ALA A 229 8.94 11.44 13.55
C ALA A 229 9.30 12.22 14.84
N LYS A 230 8.41 13.02 15.40
CA LYS A 230 8.76 13.96 16.50
C LYS A 230 9.25 13.30 17.80
N LEU A 231 9.00 11.99 17.96
CA LEU A 231 9.41 11.22 19.14
C LEU A 231 10.49 10.16 18.87
N LEU A 232 11.01 10.10 17.64
CA LEU A 232 12.10 9.21 17.21
C LEU A 232 13.48 9.78 17.49
#